data_836141fdc157f9571044b8f0f92db4ed
#
_entry.id   836141fdc157f9571044b8f0f92db4ed
#
_cell.length_a   1.000
_cell.length_b   1.000
_cell.length_c   1.000
_cell.angle_alpha   90.00
_cell.angle_beta   90.00
_cell.angle_gamma   90.00
#
_symmetry.space_group_name_H-M   'P 1'
#
loop_
_entity.id
_entity.type
_entity.pdbx_description
1 polymer ?
#
loop_
_entity_poly.entity_id
_entity_poly.type
_entity_poly.pdbx_seq_one_letter_code
_entity_poly.pdbx_strand_id
1 'polypeptide(L)'
;MNKTIKTLIFCVIACVITSTAFAGTKVFNLSAAPGLALHDRNQKIEGLTLSLWGENPQTSLAIGFVNGTAGNSAGVSFGLINYSDTYKGLQFGFLNSSKKLKGVQFGAINIAKGKKTGFQVGFLNVIPSNKKWFSNFPNEIAPFMIIFNWRLEK
;
A
#
# COMPACT_ATOMS: atom_id res chain seq x y z
N MET A 1 3.34 3.42 -33.50
CA MET A 1 2.90 2.39 -32.54
C MET A 1 2.34 1.20 -33.32
N ASN A 2 2.90 0.02 -33.14
CA ASN A 2 2.60 -1.20 -33.90
C ASN A 2 1.13 -1.61 -33.69
N LYS A 3 0.47 -2.14 -34.76
CA LYS A 3 -0.92 -2.63 -34.71
C LYS A 3 -1.14 -3.62 -33.57
N THR A 4 -0.18 -4.53 -33.35
CA THR A 4 -0.21 -5.53 -32.28
C THR A 4 -0.27 -4.90 -30.89
N ILE A 5 0.48 -3.82 -30.66
CA ILE A 5 0.48 -3.10 -29.37
C ILE A 5 -0.86 -2.40 -29.14
N LYS A 6 -1.44 -1.78 -30.20
CA LYS A 6 -2.79 -1.17 -30.10
C LYS A 6 -3.86 -2.19 -29.79
N THR A 7 -3.81 -3.35 -30.43
CA THR A 7 -4.75 -4.46 -30.18
C THR A 7 -4.60 -5.00 -28.78
N LEU A 8 -3.36 -5.18 -28.29
CA LEU A 8 -3.08 -5.66 -26.94
C LEU A 8 -3.63 -4.68 -25.88
N ILE A 9 -3.35 -3.37 -26.06
CA ILE A 9 -3.88 -2.32 -25.16
C ILE A 9 -5.40 -2.30 -25.19
N PHE A 10 -6.02 -2.40 -26.38
CA PHE A 10 -7.48 -2.43 -26.51
C PHE A 10 -8.08 -3.67 -25.86
N CYS A 11 -7.48 -4.86 -26.02
CA CYS A 11 -7.93 -6.09 -25.36
C CYS A 11 -7.79 -6.01 -23.84
N VAL A 12 -6.70 -5.45 -23.32
CA VAL A 12 -6.53 -5.24 -21.87
C VAL A 12 -7.57 -4.29 -21.33
N ILE A 13 -7.82 -3.18 -22.02
CA ILE A 13 -8.86 -2.20 -21.64
C ILE A 13 -10.26 -2.84 -21.71
N ALA A 14 -10.55 -3.59 -22.77
CA ALA A 14 -11.83 -4.28 -22.93
C ALA A 14 -12.06 -5.36 -21.86
N CYS A 15 -11.03 -6.17 -21.52
CA CYS A 15 -11.11 -7.13 -20.43
C CYS A 15 -11.35 -6.46 -19.07
N VAL A 16 -10.76 -5.29 -18.84
CA VAL A 16 -10.96 -4.53 -17.60
C VAL A 16 -12.39 -3.99 -17.50
N ILE A 17 -12.96 -3.52 -18.61
CA ILE A 17 -14.33 -2.96 -18.64
C ILE A 17 -15.39 -4.07 -18.45
N THR A 18 -15.18 -5.26 -19.01
CA THR A 18 -16.13 -6.38 -18.89
C THR A 18 -16.18 -7.01 -17.51
N SER A 19 -15.13 -6.86 -16.69
CA SER A 19 -15.10 -7.38 -15.31
C SER A 19 -15.94 -6.58 -14.32
N THR A 20 -16.47 -5.43 -14.69
CA THR A 20 -17.28 -4.57 -13.81
C THR A 20 -18.75 -5.03 -13.65
N ALA A 21 -19.16 -6.10 -14.34
CA ALA A 21 -20.55 -6.58 -14.34
C ALA A 21 -20.89 -7.56 -13.18
N PHE A 22 -19.93 -7.94 -12.33
CA PHE A 22 -20.20 -8.75 -11.16
C PHE A 22 -20.65 -7.90 -9.97
N ALA A 23 -21.85 -8.15 -9.50
CA ALA A 23 -22.52 -7.41 -8.45
C ALA A 23 -21.66 -7.20 -7.19
N GLY A 24 -21.36 -5.94 -6.88
CA GLY A 24 -20.83 -5.50 -5.57
C GLY A 24 -19.31 -5.33 -5.47
N THR A 25 -18.47 -6.15 -6.10
CA THR A 25 -17.02 -6.11 -5.97
C THR A 25 -16.36 -5.25 -7.05
N LYS A 26 -15.54 -4.30 -6.66
CA LYS A 26 -14.76 -3.44 -7.57
C LYS A 26 -13.36 -4.05 -7.75
N VAL A 27 -13.13 -4.73 -8.87
CA VAL A 27 -11.87 -5.45 -9.14
C VAL A 27 -10.79 -4.59 -9.80
N PHE A 28 -11.18 -3.42 -10.32
CA PHE A 28 -10.24 -2.50 -10.97
C PHE A 28 -10.56 -1.05 -10.63
N ASN A 29 -9.52 -0.25 -10.39
CA ASN A 29 -9.65 1.19 -10.22
C ASN A 29 -8.55 1.93 -10.98
N LEU A 30 -8.93 3.06 -11.57
CA LEU A 30 -8.01 4.04 -12.13
C LEU A 30 -8.26 5.36 -11.42
N SER A 31 -7.22 5.98 -10.87
CA SER A 31 -7.34 7.21 -10.10
C SER A 31 -6.27 8.22 -10.50
N ALA A 32 -6.70 9.41 -10.89
CA ALA A 32 -5.79 10.52 -11.17
C ALA A 32 -5.53 11.36 -9.92
N ALA A 33 -6.54 11.53 -9.06
CA ALA A 33 -6.46 12.25 -7.79
C ALA A 33 -7.56 11.75 -6.83
N PRO A 34 -7.47 12.02 -5.53
CA PRO A 34 -8.56 11.78 -4.60
C PRO A 34 -9.85 12.46 -5.08
N GLY A 35 -10.91 11.67 -5.26
CA GLY A 35 -12.18 12.15 -5.83
C GLY A 35 -12.23 12.20 -7.37
N LEU A 36 -11.13 11.97 -8.08
CA LEU A 36 -11.10 11.82 -9.54
C LEU A 36 -10.62 10.40 -9.87
N ALA A 37 -11.52 9.44 -9.74
CA ALA A 37 -11.28 8.02 -9.93
C ALA A 37 -12.52 7.32 -10.51
N LEU A 38 -12.35 6.09 -11.01
CA LEU A 38 -13.46 5.28 -11.51
C LEU A 38 -14.48 4.92 -10.42
N HIS A 39 -14.04 4.89 -9.17
CA HIS A 39 -14.87 4.53 -8.02
C HIS A 39 -14.71 5.55 -6.90
N ASP A 40 -15.81 5.79 -6.19
CA ASP A 40 -15.81 6.70 -5.03
C ASP A 40 -14.76 6.30 -4.01
N ARG A 41 -14.17 7.29 -3.34
CA ARG A 41 -13.06 7.14 -2.38
C ARG A 41 -13.30 6.08 -1.30
N ASN A 42 -14.55 5.87 -0.90
CA ASN A 42 -14.92 4.92 0.14
C ASN A 42 -15.19 3.50 -0.38
N GLN A 43 -15.20 3.30 -1.69
CA GLN A 43 -15.43 1.99 -2.28
C GLN A 43 -14.16 1.15 -2.21
N LYS A 44 -14.29 -0.07 -1.69
CA LYS A 44 -13.21 -1.03 -1.60
C LYS A 44 -12.90 -1.63 -2.97
N ILE A 45 -11.62 -1.67 -3.30
CA ILE A 45 -11.10 -2.29 -4.51
C ILE A 45 -10.49 -3.64 -4.15
N GLU A 46 -10.98 -4.72 -4.76
CA GLU A 46 -10.51 -6.09 -4.49
C GLU A 46 -9.69 -6.68 -5.64
N GLY A 47 -8.87 -5.85 -6.26
CA GLY A 47 -8.04 -6.23 -7.39
C GLY A 47 -6.96 -5.20 -7.68
N LEU A 48 -6.88 -4.74 -8.93
CA LEU A 48 -5.83 -3.81 -9.37
C LEU A 48 -6.27 -2.36 -9.25
N THR A 49 -5.47 -1.54 -8.58
CA THR A 49 -5.54 -0.08 -8.65
C THR A 49 -4.32 0.46 -9.40
N LEU A 50 -4.57 1.28 -10.42
CA LEU A 50 -3.56 2.11 -11.08
C LEU A 50 -3.82 3.58 -10.73
N SER A 51 -2.82 4.31 -10.26
CA SER A 51 -3.05 5.67 -9.78
C SER A 51 -1.87 6.62 -10.01
N LEU A 52 -2.18 7.87 -10.32
CA LEU A 52 -1.26 8.96 -9.99
C LEU A 52 -1.37 9.27 -8.50
N TRP A 53 -2.60 9.42 -7.99
CA TRP A 53 -2.89 9.52 -6.56
C TRP A 53 -4.21 8.81 -6.24
N GLY A 54 -4.14 7.66 -5.61
CA GLY A 54 -5.29 6.85 -5.18
C GLY A 54 -5.49 6.88 -3.67
N GLU A 55 -6.72 6.77 -3.20
CA GLU A 55 -7.06 6.73 -1.76
C GLU A 55 -8.16 5.72 -1.40
N ASN A 56 -8.49 4.79 -2.30
CA ASN A 56 -9.48 3.78 -2.01
C ASN A 56 -8.98 2.73 -1.01
N PRO A 57 -9.85 2.17 -0.15
CA PRO A 57 -9.53 0.93 0.55
C PRO A 57 -9.20 -0.17 -0.45
N GLN A 58 -8.08 -0.87 -0.24
CA GLN A 58 -7.51 -1.77 -1.23
C GLN A 58 -7.28 -3.16 -0.66
N THR A 59 -7.65 -4.19 -1.41
CA THR A 59 -7.12 -5.55 -1.23
C THR A 59 -6.59 -6.05 -2.57
N SER A 60 -5.37 -6.52 -2.59
CA SER A 60 -4.59 -7.08 -3.69
C SER A 60 -3.46 -6.17 -4.16
N LEU A 61 -3.55 -5.48 -5.30
CA LEU A 61 -2.42 -4.78 -5.90
C LEU A 61 -2.73 -3.31 -6.19
N ALA A 62 -1.91 -2.42 -5.65
CA ALA A 62 -1.92 -1.00 -5.98
C ALA A 62 -0.59 -0.59 -6.61
N ILE A 63 -0.63 0.06 -7.77
CA ILE A 63 0.53 0.61 -8.48
C ILE A 63 0.25 2.07 -8.79
N GLY A 64 1.15 2.97 -8.35
CA GLY A 64 0.97 4.39 -8.61
C GLY A 64 2.12 5.25 -8.11
N PHE A 65 2.05 6.55 -8.34
CA PHE A 65 2.99 7.48 -7.71
C PHE A 65 2.67 7.65 -6.24
N VAL A 66 1.41 7.90 -5.91
CA VAL A 66 0.93 8.02 -4.54
C VAL A 66 -0.21 7.03 -4.32
N ASN A 67 0.03 6.05 -3.49
CA ASN A 67 -0.97 5.07 -3.06
C ASN A 67 -1.39 5.39 -1.63
N GLY A 68 -2.47 6.12 -1.46
CA GLY A 68 -3.19 6.26 -0.22
C GLY A 68 -4.19 5.12 -0.06
N THR A 69 -4.32 4.56 1.12
CA THR A 69 -5.31 3.55 1.40
C THR A 69 -6.04 3.90 2.69
N ALA A 70 -7.28 4.30 2.57
CA ALA A 70 -8.14 4.57 3.71
C ALA A 70 -8.64 3.27 4.37
N GLY A 71 -8.90 3.33 5.67
CA GLY A 71 -9.48 2.20 6.41
C GLY A 71 -8.58 0.97 6.47
N ASN A 72 -9.19 -0.21 6.33
CA ASN A 72 -8.49 -1.49 6.35
C ASN A 72 -8.11 -1.93 4.94
N SER A 73 -6.83 -1.90 4.64
CA SER A 73 -6.29 -2.30 3.35
C SER A 73 -5.29 -3.44 3.46
N ALA A 74 -5.16 -4.23 2.39
CA ALA A 74 -4.25 -5.36 2.36
C ALA A 74 -3.66 -5.58 0.95
N GLY A 75 -2.63 -6.42 0.86
CA GLY A 75 -2.02 -6.83 -0.41
C GLY A 75 -0.65 -6.21 -0.63
N VAL A 76 -0.39 -5.78 -1.86
CA VAL A 76 0.91 -5.22 -2.27
C VAL A 76 0.71 -3.82 -2.83
N SER A 77 1.51 -2.87 -2.40
CA SER A 77 1.50 -1.50 -2.88
C SER A 77 2.87 -1.10 -3.40
N PHE A 78 2.92 -0.67 -4.67
CA PHE A 78 4.11 -0.12 -5.32
C PHE A 78 3.88 1.35 -5.65
N GLY A 79 4.67 2.25 -5.06
CA GLY A 79 4.56 3.68 -5.32
C GLY A 79 5.76 4.45 -4.83
N LEU A 80 5.90 5.72 -5.23
CA LEU A 80 6.89 6.59 -4.59
C LEU A 80 6.49 6.87 -3.15
N ILE A 81 5.20 7.12 -2.91
CA ILE A 81 4.63 7.36 -1.60
C ILE A 81 3.49 6.38 -1.37
N ASN A 82 3.58 5.58 -0.31
CA ASN A 82 2.50 4.74 0.16
C ASN A 82 2.10 5.20 1.57
N TYR A 83 0.83 5.54 1.78
CA TYR A 83 0.32 5.85 3.11
C TYR A 83 -0.99 5.14 3.41
N SER A 84 -1.22 4.79 4.68
CA SER A 84 -2.39 4.00 5.05
C SER A 84 -2.81 4.21 6.50
N ASP A 85 -4.08 3.98 6.78
CA ASP A 85 -4.56 3.86 8.16
C ASP A 85 -4.19 2.50 8.74
N THR A 86 -4.71 1.43 8.17
CA THR A 86 -4.36 0.06 8.53
C THR A 86 -3.95 -0.71 7.28
N TYR A 87 -2.76 -1.25 7.28
CA TYR A 87 -2.26 -2.02 6.14
C TYR A 87 -1.78 -3.41 6.56
N LYS A 88 -2.21 -4.41 5.80
CA LYS A 88 -1.77 -5.80 5.95
C LYS A 88 -1.12 -6.29 4.66
N GLY A 89 0.20 -6.47 4.67
CA GLY A 89 0.92 -6.95 3.48
C GLY A 89 2.22 -6.20 3.22
N LEU A 90 2.50 -5.89 1.96
CA LEU A 90 3.78 -5.34 1.52
C LEU A 90 3.61 -3.94 0.93
N GLN A 91 4.45 -3.01 1.35
CA GLN A 91 4.55 -1.68 0.76
C GLN A 91 5.97 -1.46 0.23
N PHE A 92 6.08 -1.13 -1.05
CA PHE A 92 7.33 -0.79 -1.72
C PHE A 92 7.26 0.66 -2.20
N GLY A 93 8.16 1.50 -1.70
CA GLY A 93 8.17 2.91 -2.08
C GLY A 93 9.36 3.67 -1.53
N PHE A 94 9.55 4.91 -1.98
CA PHE A 94 10.53 5.78 -1.37
C PHE A 94 10.12 6.13 0.08
N LEU A 95 8.84 6.50 0.26
CA LEU A 95 8.24 6.77 1.56
C LEU A 95 7.05 5.84 1.80
N ASN A 96 7.11 5.05 2.87
CA ASN A 96 6.00 4.24 3.33
C ASN A 96 5.56 4.69 4.73
N SER A 97 4.28 5.00 4.91
CA SER A 97 3.72 5.44 6.18
C SER A 97 2.41 4.73 6.49
N SER A 98 2.32 4.08 7.65
CA SER A 98 1.09 3.42 8.10
C SER A 98 0.79 3.78 9.56
N LYS A 99 -0.48 4.08 9.89
CA LYS A 99 -0.88 4.22 11.28
C LYS A 99 -0.84 2.88 12.00
N LYS A 100 -1.28 1.79 11.33
CA LYS A 100 -1.19 0.43 11.84
C LYS A 100 -0.69 -0.49 10.73
N LEU A 101 0.52 -1.01 10.89
CA LEU A 101 1.13 -1.95 9.95
C LEU A 101 1.05 -3.38 10.49
N LYS A 102 0.60 -4.32 9.66
CA LYS A 102 0.78 -5.76 9.86
C LYS A 102 1.40 -6.33 8.59
N GLY A 103 2.73 -6.31 8.53
CA GLY A 103 3.43 -6.71 7.30
C GLY A 103 4.80 -6.05 7.17
N VAL A 104 5.19 -5.76 5.93
CA VAL A 104 6.54 -5.28 5.62
C VAL A 104 6.50 -3.99 4.81
N GLN A 105 7.39 -3.06 5.14
CA GLN A 105 7.67 -1.87 4.37
C GLN A 105 9.11 -1.93 3.84
N PHE A 106 9.28 -1.74 2.54
CA PHE A 106 10.55 -1.61 1.85
C PHE A 106 10.64 -0.22 1.24
N GLY A 107 11.59 0.59 1.69
CA GLY A 107 11.72 1.96 1.16
C GLY A 107 12.86 2.74 1.77
N ALA A 108 13.14 3.92 1.24
CA ALA A 108 14.14 4.78 1.87
C ALA A 108 13.70 5.21 3.28
N ILE A 109 12.44 5.58 3.43
CA ILE A 109 11.85 6.01 4.71
C ILE A 109 10.60 5.18 4.99
N ASN A 110 10.58 4.49 6.11
CA ASN A 110 9.47 3.66 6.55
C ASN A 110 8.98 4.12 7.93
N ILE A 111 7.67 4.36 8.06
CA ILE A 111 7.04 4.85 9.31
C ILE A 111 5.84 3.97 9.65
N ALA A 112 5.84 3.36 10.84
CA ALA A 112 4.70 2.60 11.38
C ALA A 112 4.37 3.08 12.79
N LYS A 113 3.25 3.78 12.97
CA LYS A 113 2.93 4.49 14.23
C LYS A 113 2.28 3.60 15.30
N GLY A 114 1.57 2.56 14.89
CA GLY A 114 0.77 1.73 15.80
C GLY A 114 1.55 0.60 16.46
N LYS A 115 0.89 -0.07 17.42
CA LYS A 115 1.45 -1.20 18.17
C LYS A 115 1.20 -2.56 17.46
N LYS A 116 1.10 -2.58 16.13
CA LYS A 116 0.91 -3.81 15.36
C LYS A 116 2.25 -4.39 14.91
N THR A 117 2.24 -5.67 14.56
CA THR A 117 3.41 -6.36 14.03
C THR A 117 3.82 -5.76 12.69
N GLY A 118 5.02 -5.23 12.61
CA GLY A 118 5.55 -4.66 11.38
C GLY A 118 7.06 -4.86 11.28
N PHE A 119 7.51 -5.09 10.06
CA PHE A 119 8.91 -5.18 9.70
C PHE A 119 9.23 -4.08 8.67
N GLN A 120 10.36 -3.41 8.84
CA GLN A 120 10.77 -2.31 7.97
C GLN A 120 12.20 -2.56 7.50
N VAL A 121 12.43 -2.33 6.21
CA VAL A 121 13.75 -2.40 5.56
C VAL A 121 13.96 -1.13 4.77
N GLY A 122 15.01 -0.37 5.08
CA GLY A 122 15.30 0.87 4.38
C GLY A 122 16.32 1.75 5.09
N PHE A 123 16.58 2.91 4.50
CA PHE A 123 17.58 3.82 5.08
C PHE A 123 17.16 4.36 6.45
N LEU A 124 15.89 4.73 6.62
CA LEU A 124 15.34 5.18 7.90
C LEU A 124 14.04 4.44 8.20
N ASN A 125 14.01 3.72 9.32
CA ASN A 125 12.88 2.92 9.76
C ASN A 125 12.40 3.40 11.13
N VAL A 126 11.16 3.89 11.21
CA VAL A 126 10.62 4.56 12.39
C VAL A 126 9.39 3.83 12.91
N ILE A 127 9.46 3.36 14.15
CA ILE A 127 8.35 2.77 14.89
C ILE A 127 8.28 3.46 16.26
N PRO A 128 7.61 4.61 16.38
CA PRO A 128 7.61 5.40 17.61
C PRO A 128 7.01 4.66 18.82
N SER A 129 6.22 3.63 18.56
CA SER A 129 5.63 2.81 19.62
C SER A 129 6.60 1.80 20.24
N ASN A 130 7.78 1.59 19.64
CA ASN A 130 8.87 0.85 20.27
C ASN A 130 9.39 1.65 21.46
N LYS A 131 9.82 0.92 22.48
CA LYS A 131 10.39 1.53 23.68
C LYS A 131 11.84 1.96 23.45
N LYS A 132 12.63 1.95 24.51
CA LYS A 132 14.07 2.24 24.44
C LYS A 132 14.80 1.20 23.57
N TRP A 133 15.91 1.61 22.99
CA TRP A 133 16.78 0.78 22.15
C TRP A 133 17.10 -0.56 22.82
N PHE A 134 16.77 -1.65 22.11
CA PHE A 134 17.00 -3.03 22.52
C PHE A 134 16.44 -3.45 23.90
N SER A 135 15.61 -2.61 24.53
CA SER A 135 15.12 -2.89 25.89
C SER A 135 14.13 -4.05 25.96
N ASN A 136 13.51 -4.42 24.85
CA ASN A 136 12.53 -5.49 24.77
C ASN A 136 12.83 -6.44 23.59
N PHE A 137 14.11 -6.61 23.27
CA PHE A 137 14.55 -7.56 22.24
C PHE A 137 14.21 -9.00 22.68
N PRO A 138 13.75 -9.91 21.78
CA PRO A 138 13.63 -9.73 20.35
C PRO A 138 12.28 -9.16 19.86
N ASN A 139 11.37 -8.74 20.72
CA ASN A 139 10.02 -8.31 20.31
C ASN A 139 10.03 -6.96 19.58
N GLU A 140 10.95 -6.08 19.93
CA GLU A 140 11.11 -4.77 19.28
C GLU A 140 12.59 -4.34 19.33
N ILE A 141 13.03 -3.53 18.37
CA ILE A 141 14.41 -3.03 18.35
C ILE A 141 14.46 -1.64 18.97
N ALA A 142 13.97 -0.62 18.28
CA ALA A 142 14.13 0.77 18.66
C ALA A 142 13.03 1.68 18.09
N PRO A 143 12.84 2.89 18.64
CA PRO A 143 11.94 3.87 18.04
C PRO A 143 12.31 4.26 16.62
N PHE A 144 13.59 4.24 16.27
CA PHE A 144 14.09 4.41 14.90
C PHE A 144 15.40 3.62 14.70
N MET A 145 15.61 3.14 13.47
CA MET A 145 16.79 2.37 13.06
C MET A 145 17.12 2.61 11.60
N ILE A 146 18.38 2.46 11.25
CA ILE A 146 18.85 2.33 9.87
C ILE A 146 18.84 0.85 9.47
N ILE A 147 18.71 0.57 8.16
CA ILE A 147 18.70 -0.75 7.51
C ILE A 147 17.42 -1.52 7.81
N PHE A 148 17.13 -1.87 9.06
CA PHE A 148 15.93 -2.61 9.44
C PHE A 148 15.42 -2.23 10.83
N ASN A 149 14.11 -2.33 11.03
CA ASN A 149 13.44 -2.20 12.32
C ASN A 149 12.22 -3.11 12.37
N TRP A 150 11.81 -3.54 13.54
CA TRP A 150 10.58 -4.30 13.68
C TRP A 150 9.92 -4.13 15.03
N ARG A 151 8.65 -4.52 15.04
CA ARG A 151 7.85 -4.76 16.23
C ARG A 151 7.04 -6.03 16.04
N LEU A 152 7.14 -6.96 16.96
CA LEU A 152 6.32 -8.16 17.03
C LEU A 152 5.21 -7.96 18.05
N GLU A 153 3.99 -8.27 17.66
CA GLU A 153 2.84 -8.28 18.58
C GLU A 153 2.92 -9.53 19.46
N LYS A 154 2.79 -9.34 20.77
CA LYS A 154 2.59 -10.45 21.71
C LYS A 154 1.15 -10.90 21.70
#